data_adc79cee06982a6a52e9d3a8a4bbfc35
#
_entry.id   adc79cee06982a6a52e9d3a8a4bbfc35
#
_cell.length_a   1.000
_cell.length_b   1.000
_cell.length_c   1.000
_cell.angle_alpha   90.00
_cell.angle_beta   90.00
_cell.angle_gamma   90.00
#
_symmetry.space_group_name_H-M   'P 1'
#
loop_
_entity.id
_entity.type
_entity.pdbx_description
1 polymer ?
#
loop_
_entity_poly.entity_id
_entity_poly.type
_entity_poly.pdbx_seq_one_letter_code
_entity_poly.pdbx_strand_id
1 'polypeptide(L)'
;WRKTTPCARIKKVMADYAEEIAQVCKMGVQVAIVIGGGNIFRGLSGVGKGFDRVRGDQMGMLANVINSIGLSMAIKSAGVDAEVFTSTPMKPIAEYYVRDKAVELPESGKVAIIAGGTGNPFFTTDSASALRACEIAACALLKGTRVDGVYTADPEKDPTATRYTTLSYEKALSDNLKIMDSTAFALCKDNKMPIIVFDVNKKGNLTKLVTGEDVGTLVC
;
A
#
# COMPACT_ATOMS: atom_id res chain seq x y z
N TRP A 1 -12.74 -32.85 4.67
CA TRP A 1 -13.21 -31.54 5.19
C TRP A 1 -12.09 -30.75 5.85
N ARG A 2 -11.02 -30.37 5.11
CA ARG A 2 -10.13 -29.28 5.55
C ARG A 2 -10.60 -27.99 4.90
N LYS A 3 -11.58 -27.32 5.48
CA LYS A 3 -11.78 -25.90 5.24
C LYS A 3 -10.53 -25.20 5.75
N THR A 4 -9.78 -24.56 4.86
CA THR A 4 -8.66 -23.70 5.26
C THR A 4 -9.17 -22.68 6.26
N THR A 5 -8.66 -22.71 7.48
CA THR A 5 -9.04 -21.74 8.50
C THR A 5 -8.71 -20.33 8.01
N PRO A 6 -9.46 -19.28 8.42
CA PRO A 6 -9.14 -17.90 8.05
C PRO A 6 -7.68 -17.54 8.28
N CYS A 7 -7.08 -18.03 9.35
CA CYS A 7 -5.66 -17.85 9.67
C CYS A 7 -4.72 -18.48 8.64
N ALA A 8 -5.02 -19.67 8.12
CA ALA A 8 -4.21 -20.32 7.08
C ALA A 8 -4.26 -19.57 5.76
N ARG A 9 -5.42 -19.00 5.41
CA ARG A 9 -5.59 -18.16 4.21
C ARG A 9 -4.81 -16.85 4.31
N ILE A 10 -4.84 -16.17 5.46
CA ILE A 10 -4.06 -14.94 5.70
C ILE A 10 -2.58 -15.24 5.59
N LYS A 11 -2.09 -16.32 6.22
CA LYS A 11 -0.68 -16.74 6.14
C LYS A 11 -0.22 -16.96 4.69
N LYS A 12 -1.03 -17.65 3.87
CA LYS A 12 -0.70 -17.89 2.47
C LYS A 12 -0.59 -16.60 1.66
N VAL A 13 -1.58 -15.72 1.77
CA VAL A 13 -1.58 -14.44 1.04
C VAL A 13 -0.38 -13.57 1.45
N MET A 14 -0.05 -13.51 2.75
CA MET A 14 1.12 -12.79 3.21
C MET A 14 2.43 -13.40 2.70
N ALA A 15 2.52 -14.73 2.62
CA ALA A 15 3.69 -15.41 2.08
C ALA A 15 3.88 -15.12 0.58
N ASP A 16 2.80 -15.16 -0.19
CA ASP A 16 2.84 -14.88 -1.63
C ASP A 16 3.36 -13.45 -1.90
N TYR A 17 2.85 -12.44 -1.16
CA TYR A 17 3.35 -11.06 -1.27
C TYR A 17 4.80 -10.93 -0.78
N ALA A 18 5.16 -11.59 0.32
CA ALA A 18 6.50 -11.53 0.88
C ALA A 18 7.56 -12.11 -0.06
N GLU A 19 7.23 -13.18 -0.79
CA GLU A 19 8.11 -13.76 -1.81
C GLU A 19 8.42 -12.75 -2.92
N GLU A 20 7.40 -12.07 -3.48
CA GLU A 20 7.59 -11.06 -4.54
C GLU A 20 8.36 -9.84 -4.03
N ILE A 21 8.04 -9.35 -2.84
CA ILE A 21 8.77 -8.24 -2.21
C ILE A 21 10.24 -8.61 -2.00
N ALA A 22 10.51 -9.81 -1.46
CA ALA A 22 11.88 -10.27 -1.24
C ALA A 22 12.65 -10.42 -2.55
N GLN A 23 11.99 -10.89 -3.62
CA GLN A 23 12.59 -10.99 -4.95
C GLN A 23 13.00 -9.61 -5.47
N VAL A 24 12.13 -8.63 -5.40
CA VAL A 24 12.38 -7.25 -5.85
C VAL A 24 13.49 -6.59 -5.03
N CYS A 25 13.52 -6.78 -3.71
CA CYS A 25 14.63 -6.30 -2.88
C CYS A 25 15.97 -6.92 -3.29
N LYS A 26 16.01 -8.23 -3.56
CA LYS A 26 17.22 -8.93 -4.01
C LYS A 26 17.72 -8.46 -5.38
N MET A 27 16.87 -7.81 -6.17
CA MET A 27 17.24 -7.14 -7.43
C MET A 27 17.86 -5.75 -7.19
N GLY A 28 17.98 -5.30 -5.95
CA GLY A 28 18.54 -3.99 -5.58
C GLY A 28 17.53 -2.85 -5.53
N VAL A 29 16.23 -3.14 -5.61
CA VAL A 29 15.18 -2.12 -5.47
C VAL A 29 14.97 -1.80 -4.00
N GLN A 30 15.00 -0.53 -3.65
CA GLN A 30 14.68 -0.02 -2.32
C GLN A 30 13.16 -0.04 -2.09
N VAL A 31 12.69 -0.77 -1.07
CA VAL A 31 11.26 -1.00 -0.86
C VAL A 31 10.80 -0.46 0.49
N ALA A 32 9.84 0.45 0.46
CA ALA A 32 9.04 0.85 1.61
C ALA A 32 7.57 0.46 1.38
N ILE A 33 6.89 -0.01 2.42
CA ILE A 33 5.53 -0.55 2.30
C ILE A 33 4.61 0.18 3.26
N VAL A 34 3.43 0.55 2.76
CA VAL A 34 2.28 0.95 3.57
C VAL A 34 1.15 -0.05 3.29
N ILE A 35 0.64 -0.70 4.32
CA ILE A 35 -0.41 -1.71 4.18
C ILE A 35 -1.67 -1.28 4.95
N GLY A 36 -2.86 -1.58 4.41
CA GLY A 36 -4.12 -1.28 5.06
C GLY A 36 -4.51 -2.26 6.17
N GLY A 37 -5.47 -1.85 7.02
CA GLY A 37 -6.07 -2.67 8.07
C GLY A 37 -7.52 -3.10 7.78
N GLY A 38 -8.05 -2.79 6.59
CA GLY A 38 -9.47 -2.93 6.26
C GLY A 38 -10.04 -4.35 6.22
N ASN A 39 -9.18 -5.37 6.21
CA ASN A 39 -9.54 -6.77 6.37
C ASN A 39 -9.88 -7.15 7.83
N ILE A 40 -9.36 -6.40 8.80
CA ILE A 40 -9.60 -6.56 10.24
C ILE A 40 -10.68 -5.57 10.68
N PHE A 41 -10.49 -4.27 10.43
CA PHE A 41 -11.42 -3.23 10.83
C PHE A 41 -11.42 -2.05 9.83
N ARG A 42 -12.62 -1.52 9.54
CA ARG A 42 -12.80 -0.32 8.71
C ARG A 42 -13.56 0.73 9.52
N GLY A 43 -12.91 1.85 9.86
CA GLY A 43 -13.48 2.93 10.65
C GLY A 43 -14.80 3.47 10.09
N LEU A 44 -14.87 3.72 8.76
CA LEU A 44 -16.09 4.18 8.09
C LEU A 44 -17.27 3.19 8.20
N SER A 45 -17.03 1.89 8.26
CA SER A 45 -18.09 0.89 8.41
C SER A 45 -18.66 0.81 9.81
N GLY A 46 -17.98 1.38 10.81
CA GLY A 46 -18.42 1.48 12.19
C GLY A 46 -19.26 2.74 12.46
N VAL A 47 -19.14 3.77 11.63
CA VAL A 47 -19.93 5.00 11.75
C VAL A 47 -21.40 4.67 11.50
N GLY A 48 -22.27 5.05 12.44
CA GLY A 48 -23.70 4.68 12.42
C GLY A 48 -24.05 3.40 13.19
N LYS A 49 -23.04 2.65 13.66
CA LYS A 49 -23.22 1.47 14.53
C LYS A 49 -22.79 1.72 15.99
N GLY A 50 -22.81 2.98 16.42
CA GLY A 50 -22.44 3.38 17.79
C GLY A 50 -20.93 3.64 17.98
N PHE A 51 -20.11 3.58 16.91
CA PHE A 51 -18.70 3.94 17.00
C PHE A 51 -18.49 5.43 16.69
N ASP A 52 -17.74 6.10 17.55
CA ASP A 52 -17.17 7.42 17.24
C ASP A 52 -16.17 7.30 16.08
N ARG A 53 -16.19 8.25 15.16
CA ARG A 53 -15.33 8.23 13.96
C ARG A 53 -13.84 8.22 14.34
N VAL A 54 -13.43 9.03 15.29
CA VAL A 54 -12.02 9.12 15.72
C VAL A 54 -11.54 7.79 16.29
N ARG A 55 -12.37 7.19 17.17
CA ARG A 55 -12.07 5.86 17.75
C ARG A 55 -12.07 4.77 16.69
N GLY A 56 -12.99 4.81 15.74
CA GLY A 56 -13.02 3.89 14.60
C GLY A 56 -11.76 3.98 13.74
N ASP A 57 -11.29 5.19 13.45
CA ASP A 57 -10.05 5.37 12.69
C ASP A 57 -8.81 4.90 13.49
N GLN A 58 -8.77 5.12 14.80
CA GLN A 58 -7.72 4.58 15.68
C GLN A 58 -7.71 3.05 15.68
N MET A 59 -8.86 2.39 15.71
CA MET A 59 -8.96 0.93 15.57
C MET A 59 -8.44 0.47 14.19
N GLY A 60 -8.73 1.21 13.12
CA GLY A 60 -8.18 0.96 11.78
C GLY A 60 -6.66 1.08 11.71
N MET A 61 -6.08 2.06 12.41
CA MET A 61 -4.63 2.21 12.54
C MET A 61 -4.00 1.02 13.29
N LEU A 62 -4.62 0.54 14.37
CA LEU A 62 -4.15 -0.66 15.10
C LEU A 62 -4.25 -1.93 14.22
N ALA A 63 -5.33 -2.07 13.46
CA ALA A 63 -5.50 -3.16 12.50
C ALA A 63 -4.40 -3.18 11.43
N ASN A 64 -4.00 -2.00 10.97
CA ASN A 64 -2.87 -1.82 10.06
C ASN A 64 -1.55 -2.28 10.70
N VAL A 65 -1.30 -1.95 11.96
CA VAL A 65 -0.10 -2.41 12.70
C VAL A 65 -0.06 -3.94 12.80
N ILE A 66 -1.19 -4.59 13.10
CA ILE A 66 -1.28 -6.06 13.13
C ILE A 66 -0.86 -6.67 11.79
N ASN A 67 -1.39 -6.17 10.67
CA ASN A 67 -1.01 -6.63 9.34
C ASN A 67 0.47 -6.39 9.03
N SER A 68 1.02 -5.24 9.45
CA SER A 68 2.41 -4.86 9.22
C SER A 68 3.38 -5.80 9.95
N ILE A 69 3.08 -6.17 11.19
CA ILE A 69 3.85 -7.15 11.95
C ILE A 69 3.81 -8.51 11.24
N GLY A 70 2.63 -8.95 10.82
CA GLY A 70 2.48 -10.22 10.09
C GLY A 70 3.27 -10.23 8.77
N LEU A 71 3.23 -9.13 8.02
CA LEU A 71 3.97 -8.99 6.76
C LEU A 71 5.50 -8.97 7.00
N SER A 72 5.98 -8.27 8.04
CA SER A 72 7.42 -8.25 8.36
C SER A 72 7.95 -9.65 8.67
N MET A 73 7.19 -10.44 9.41
CA MET A 73 7.54 -11.84 9.69
C MET A 73 7.60 -12.70 8.42
N ALA A 74 6.65 -12.50 7.50
CA ALA A 74 6.62 -13.22 6.23
C ALA A 74 7.80 -12.84 5.32
N ILE A 75 8.15 -11.55 5.23
CA ILE A 75 9.30 -11.06 4.46
C ILE A 75 10.61 -11.61 5.05
N LYS A 76 10.78 -11.63 6.37
CA LYS A 76 11.94 -12.25 7.04
C LYS A 76 12.02 -13.73 6.72
N SER A 77 10.90 -14.43 6.70
CA SER A 77 10.84 -15.85 6.30
C SER A 77 11.21 -16.07 4.83
N ALA A 78 11.01 -15.08 3.96
CA ALA A 78 11.44 -15.08 2.55
C ALA A 78 12.91 -14.68 2.36
N GLY A 79 13.65 -14.43 3.44
CA GLY A 79 15.08 -14.20 3.44
C GLY A 79 15.50 -12.74 3.18
N VAL A 80 14.66 -11.78 3.52
CA VAL A 80 14.97 -10.34 3.54
C VAL A 80 14.58 -9.75 4.89
N ASP A 81 15.44 -8.96 5.50
CA ASP A 81 15.09 -8.27 6.74
C ASP A 81 14.01 -7.20 6.49
N ALA A 82 13.12 -7.03 7.47
CA ALA A 82 12.07 -6.02 7.44
C ALA A 82 11.81 -5.46 8.84
N GLU A 83 11.64 -4.15 8.94
CA GLU A 83 11.29 -3.50 10.20
C GLU A 83 9.98 -2.73 10.08
N VAL A 84 9.24 -2.68 11.19
CA VAL A 84 7.96 -1.96 11.27
C VAL A 84 8.17 -0.66 12.02
N PHE A 85 7.82 0.44 11.36
CA PHE A 85 7.71 1.76 11.95
C PHE A 85 6.24 2.11 12.17
N THR A 86 5.92 2.80 13.25
CA THR A 86 4.55 3.23 13.54
C THR A 86 4.45 4.73 13.68
N SER A 87 3.39 5.32 13.15
CA SER A 87 3.11 6.76 13.23
C SER A 87 2.76 7.25 14.64
N THR A 88 2.54 6.34 15.58
CA THR A 88 2.35 6.60 17.00
C THR A 88 3.31 5.75 17.82
N PRO A 89 3.87 6.24 18.95
CA PRO A 89 4.79 5.45 19.78
C PRO A 89 4.14 4.16 20.26
N MET A 90 4.81 3.01 19.98
CA MET A 90 4.34 1.67 20.35
C MET A 90 5.44 0.75 20.86
N LYS A 91 6.54 1.30 21.43
CA LYS A 91 7.59 0.46 22.01
C LYS A 91 7.03 -0.43 23.13
N PRO A 92 7.46 -1.69 23.20
CA PRO A 92 8.51 -2.36 22.39
C PRO A 92 8.00 -3.07 21.13
N ILE A 93 6.75 -2.82 20.68
CA ILE A 93 6.12 -3.57 19.57
C ILE A 93 6.72 -3.18 18.23
N ALA A 94 6.92 -1.88 18.00
CA ALA A 94 7.49 -1.32 16.77
C ALA A 94 8.22 0.00 17.07
N GLU A 95 9.15 0.37 16.19
CA GLU A 95 9.84 1.65 16.29
C GLU A 95 8.91 2.81 15.93
N TYR A 96 9.13 3.96 16.57
CA TYR A 96 8.46 5.19 16.15
C TYR A 96 9.04 5.66 14.82
N TYR A 97 8.15 6.05 13.90
CA TYR A 97 8.54 6.50 12.59
C TYR A 97 9.43 7.75 12.64
N VAL A 98 10.62 7.62 12.10
CA VAL A 98 11.56 8.71 11.84
C VAL A 98 11.96 8.59 10.38
N ARG A 99 11.76 9.66 9.62
CA ARG A 99 12.00 9.69 8.17
C ARG A 99 13.36 9.13 7.77
N ASP A 100 14.44 9.59 8.42
CA ASP A 100 15.81 9.20 8.06
C ASP A 100 16.04 7.71 8.26
N LYS A 101 15.54 7.12 9.36
CA LYS A 101 15.60 5.67 9.57
C LYS A 101 14.79 4.88 8.52
N ALA A 102 13.66 5.43 8.09
CA ALA A 102 12.83 4.80 7.06
C ALA A 102 13.47 4.88 5.66
N VAL A 103 14.41 5.79 5.44
CA VAL A 103 15.25 5.87 4.22
C VAL A 103 16.47 4.96 4.33
N GLU A 104 17.21 5.01 5.43
CA GLU A 104 18.42 4.21 5.66
C GLU A 104 18.15 2.69 5.57
N LEU A 105 16.97 2.26 5.99
CA LEU A 105 16.64 0.83 6.02
C LEU A 105 16.58 0.22 4.62
N PRO A 106 15.81 0.76 3.64
CA PRO A 106 15.81 0.29 2.26
C PRO A 106 17.17 0.45 1.56
N GLU A 107 17.94 1.50 1.88
CA GLU A 107 19.30 1.69 1.36
C GLU A 107 20.24 0.56 1.80
N SER A 108 19.99 -0.04 2.98
CA SER A 108 20.73 -1.22 3.46
C SER A 108 20.23 -2.55 2.92
N GLY A 109 19.30 -2.56 1.94
CA GLY A 109 18.73 -3.76 1.34
C GLY A 109 17.67 -4.46 2.20
N LYS A 110 17.10 -3.75 3.17
CA LYS A 110 16.00 -4.23 4.02
C LYS A 110 14.68 -3.57 3.60
N VAL A 111 13.55 -4.03 4.15
CA VAL A 111 12.23 -3.46 3.86
C VAL A 111 11.76 -2.60 5.03
N ALA A 112 11.39 -1.36 4.76
CA ALA A 112 10.70 -0.50 5.71
C ALA A 112 9.18 -0.70 5.59
N ILE A 113 8.50 -1.09 6.67
CA ILE A 113 7.03 -1.17 6.70
C ILE A 113 6.51 -0.06 7.60
N ILE A 114 5.78 0.89 7.01
CA ILE A 114 5.31 2.07 7.72
C ILE A 114 3.83 1.87 8.06
N ALA A 115 3.55 1.71 9.34
CA ALA A 115 2.26 1.36 9.91
C ALA A 115 1.63 2.53 10.70
N GLY A 116 0.38 2.35 11.12
CA GLY A 116 -0.36 3.34 11.90
C GLY A 116 -0.91 4.51 11.09
N GLY A 117 -0.94 4.37 9.75
CA GLY A 117 -1.47 5.40 8.85
C GLY A 117 -0.67 6.70 8.91
N THR A 118 -1.36 7.84 8.94
CA THR A 118 -0.75 9.16 9.18
C THR A 118 -0.50 9.45 10.66
N GLY A 119 -1.00 8.61 11.57
CA GLY A 119 -1.09 8.89 13.01
C GLY A 119 -2.28 9.76 13.39
N ASN A 120 -3.08 10.22 12.43
CA ASN A 120 -4.22 11.09 12.64
C ASN A 120 -5.51 10.46 12.10
N PRO A 121 -6.65 10.66 12.80
CA PRO A 121 -7.96 10.30 12.27
C PRO A 121 -8.29 11.04 10.97
N PHE A 122 -9.36 10.60 10.29
CA PHE A 122 -9.89 11.17 9.04
C PHE A 122 -9.06 10.95 7.78
N PHE A 123 -7.88 10.37 7.88
CA PHE A 123 -7.04 10.00 6.73
C PHE A 123 -7.16 8.51 6.40
N THR A 124 -7.02 8.19 5.14
CA THR A 124 -7.03 6.81 4.63
C THR A 124 -5.62 6.23 4.54
N THR A 125 -5.53 4.94 4.21
CA THR A 125 -4.24 4.32 3.85
C THR A 125 -3.64 4.94 2.59
N ASP A 126 -4.46 5.36 1.62
CA ASP A 126 -3.99 6.05 0.42
C ASP A 126 -3.30 7.37 0.80
N SER A 127 -3.93 8.18 1.66
CA SER A 127 -3.33 9.43 2.17
C SER A 127 -2.02 9.18 2.91
N ALA A 128 -1.96 8.12 3.73
CA ALA A 128 -0.73 7.73 4.42
C ALA A 128 0.37 7.32 3.42
N SER A 129 0.02 6.53 2.40
CA SER A 129 0.97 6.09 1.38
C SER A 129 1.56 7.26 0.59
N ALA A 130 0.71 8.20 0.17
CA ALA A 130 1.15 9.41 -0.52
C ALA A 130 2.08 10.26 0.35
N LEU A 131 1.71 10.48 1.62
CA LEU A 131 2.53 11.24 2.57
C LEU A 131 3.92 10.59 2.74
N ARG A 132 3.97 9.28 3.02
CA ARG A 132 5.24 8.59 3.25
C ARG A 132 6.08 8.51 1.99
N ALA A 133 5.48 8.30 0.81
CA ALA A 133 6.22 8.32 -0.45
C ALA A 133 6.90 9.67 -0.70
N CYS A 134 6.20 10.79 -0.45
CA CYS A 134 6.79 12.13 -0.56
C CYS A 134 7.89 12.37 0.48
N GLU A 135 7.67 11.99 1.75
CA GLU A 135 8.64 12.20 2.84
C GLU A 135 9.96 11.46 2.62
N ILE A 136 9.92 10.20 2.14
CA ILE A 136 11.12 9.42 1.87
C ILE A 136 11.70 9.66 0.49
N ALA A 137 11.15 10.60 -0.29
CA ALA A 137 11.54 10.91 -1.66
C ALA A 137 11.54 9.65 -2.57
N ALA A 138 10.50 8.84 -2.48
CA ALA A 138 10.34 7.67 -3.33
C ALA A 138 10.27 8.07 -4.81
N CYS A 139 10.84 7.26 -5.71
CA CYS A 139 10.79 7.52 -7.14
C CYS A 139 9.39 7.26 -7.75
N ALA A 140 8.59 6.41 -7.11
CA ALA A 140 7.19 6.15 -7.49
C ALA A 140 6.40 5.55 -6.34
N LEU A 141 5.09 5.79 -6.34
CA LEU A 141 4.13 5.14 -5.46
C LEU A 141 3.43 4.01 -6.20
N LEU A 142 3.69 2.76 -5.82
CA LEU A 142 3.06 1.59 -6.39
C LEU A 142 1.74 1.29 -5.67
N LYS A 143 0.62 1.46 -6.36
CA LYS A 143 -0.70 1.15 -5.82
C LYS A 143 -1.15 -0.24 -6.26
N GLY A 144 -0.94 -1.23 -5.40
CA GLY A 144 -1.45 -2.58 -5.58
C GLY A 144 -2.96 -2.65 -5.37
N THR A 145 -3.68 -3.07 -6.40
CA THR A 145 -5.15 -3.20 -6.41
C THR A 145 -5.60 -4.57 -6.87
N ARG A 146 -6.90 -4.77 -7.06
CA ARG A 146 -7.47 -5.98 -7.66
C ARG A 146 -7.69 -5.85 -9.16
N VAL A 147 -7.44 -4.68 -9.73
CA VAL A 147 -7.53 -4.39 -11.15
C VAL A 147 -6.14 -4.05 -11.68
N ASP A 148 -5.90 -4.32 -12.93
CA ASP A 148 -4.57 -4.21 -13.56
C ASP A 148 -4.25 -2.80 -14.09
N GLY A 149 -5.01 -1.79 -13.68
CA GLY A 149 -4.75 -0.40 -14.03
C GLY A 149 -5.96 0.51 -13.90
N VAL A 150 -5.86 1.69 -14.48
CA VAL A 150 -6.94 2.67 -14.56
C VAL A 150 -7.62 2.55 -15.93
N TYR A 151 -8.93 2.56 -15.94
CA TYR A 151 -9.77 2.38 -17.13
C TYR A 151 -10.58 3.63 -17.42
N THR A 152 -11.01 3.76 -18.68
CA THR A 152 -11.92 4.84 -19.13
C THR A 152 -13.29 4.81 -18.45
N ALA A 153 -13.72 3.62 -18.00
CA ALA A 153 -14.93 3.36 -17.23
C ALA A 153 -14.71 2.12 -16.34
N ASP A 154 -15.68 1.76 -15.52
CA ASP A 154 -15.62 0.54 -14.70
C ASP A 154 -15.64 -0.72 -15.58
N PRO A 155 -14.56 -1.49 -15.72
CA PRO A 155 -14.51 -2.64 -16.63
C PRO A 155 -15.44 -3.80 -16.22
N GLU A 156 -15.92 -3.82 -14.97
CA GLU A 156 -16.91 -4.80 -14.51
C GLU A 156 -18.33 -4.46 -15.02
N LYS A 157 -18.58 -3.19 -15.39
CA LYS A 157 -19.89 -2.70 -15.84
C LYS A 157 -19.92 -2.36 -17.32
N ASP A 158 -18.79 -1.92 -17.86
CA ASP A 158 -18.65 -1.51 -19.26
C ASP A 158 -17.57 -2.35 -19.95
N PRO A 159 -17.95 -3.34 -20.78
CA PRO A 159 -17.00 -4.17 -21.50
C PRO A 159 -16.22 -3.43 -22.59
N THR A 160 -16.59 -2.18 -22.91
CA THR A 160 -15.85 -1.32 -23.86
C THR A 160 -14.78 -0.48 -23.17
N ALA A 161 -14.71 -0.52 -21.83
CA ALA A 161 -13.69 0.21 -21.07
C ALA A 161 -12.29 -0.23 -21.48
N THR A 162 -11.43 0.74 -21.78
CA THR A 162 -10.04 0.52 -22.16
C THR A 162 -9.10 0.98 -21.04
N ARG A 163 -8.05 0.19 -20.80
CA ARG A 163 -7.03 0.53 -19.83
C ARG A 163 -6.10 1.62 -20.37
N TYR A 164 -5.78 2.59 -19.54
CA TYR A 164 -4.71 3.54 -19.82
C TYR A 164 -3.36 2.90 -19.53
N THR A 165 -2.37 3.05 -20.41
CA THR A 165 -0.96 2.75 -20.14
C THR A 165 -0.34 3.91 -19.36
N THR A 166 -0.59 5.15 -19.80
CA THR A 166 -0.17 6.40 -19.15
C THR A 166 -1.34 7.35 -19.04
N LEU A 167 -1.44 8.07 -17.95
CA LEU A 167 -2.53 9.01 -17.65
C LEU A 167 -1.98 10.22 -16.92
N SER A 168 -2.28 11.44 -17.41
CA SER A 168 -1.90 12.65 -16.67
C SER A 168 -2.82 12.90 -15.48
N TYR A 169 -2.33 13.60 -14.46
CA TYR A 169 -3.13 14.00 -13.30
C TYR A 169 -4.34 14.86 -13.72
N GLU A 170 -4.15 15.76 -14.70
CA GLU A 170 -5.21 16.64 -15.23
C GLU A 170 -6.32 15.83 -15.89
N LYS A 171 -5.95 14.84 -16.70
CA LYS A 171 -6.92 13.96 -17.38
C LYS A 171 -7.67 13.11 -16.37
N ALA A 172 -6.99 12.56 -15.37
CA ALA A 172 -7.62 11.79 -14.30
C ALA A 172 -8.67 12.63 -13.54
N LEU A 173 -8.37 13.90 -13.28
CA LEU A 173 -9.28 14.83 -12.61
C LEU A 173 -10.46 15.23 -13.52
N SER A 174 -10.19 15.58 -14.80
CA SER A 174 -11.23 15.99 -15.73
C SER A 174 -12.25 14.89 -16.02
N ASP A 175 -11.78 13.64 -16.09
CA ASP A 175 -12.60 12.46 -16.31
C ASP A 175 -13.19 11.88 -15.00
N ASN A 176 -12.92 12.53 -13.86
CA ASN A 176 -13.37 12.11 -12.52
C ASN A 176 -13.02 10.63 -12.19
N LEU A 177 -11.84 10.18 -12.60
CA LEU A 177 -11.38 8.81 -12.38
C LEU A 177 -10.97 8.59 -10.92
N LYS A 178 -11.52 7.58 -10.29
CA LYS A 178 -11.27 7.26 -8.86
C LYS A 178 -10.04 6.36 -8.69
N ILE A 179 -8.86 6.96 -8.72
CA ILE A 179 -7.59 6.24 -8.54
C ILE A 179 -7.27 6.07 -7.05
N MET A 180 -7.35 7.15 -6.30
CA MET A 180 -7.13 7.24 -4.86
C MET A 180 -8.18 8.16 -4.23
N ASP A 181 -8.16 8.32 -2.90
CA ASP A 181 -8.93 9.42 -2.32
C ASP A 181 -8.35 10.79 -2.73
N SER A 182 -9.19 11.82 -2.68
CA SER A 182 -8.84 13.17 -3.18
C SER A 182 -7.63 13.78 -2.47
N THR A 183 -7.46 13.51 -1.17
CA THR A 183 -6.32 14.01 -0.38
C THR A 183 -5.01 13.39 -0.85
N ALA A 184 -4.98 12.06 -1.00
CA ALA A 184 -3.82 11.33 -1.50
C ALA A 184 -3.46 11.76 -2.93
N PHE A 185 -4.48 11.88 -3.79
CA PHE A 185 -4.28 12.25 -5.19
C PHE A 185 -3.73 13.67 -5.34
N ALA A 186 -4.27 14.64 -4.60
CA ALA A 186 -3.78 16.02 -4.58
C ALA A 186 -2.32 16.08 -4.09
N LEU A 187 -2.00 15.37 -2.99
CA LEU A 187 -0.65 15.35 -2.45
C LEU A 187 0.37 14.78 -3.46
N CYS A 188 0.04 13.69 -4.14
CA CYS A 188 0.90 13.13 -5.18
C CYS A 188 1.07 14.10 -6.36
N LYS A 189 -0.02 14.71 -6.85
CA LYS A 189 0.01 15.69 -7.93
C LYS A 189 0.91 16.88 -7.60
N ASP A 190 0.70 17.53 -6.45
CA ASP A 190 1.42 18.73 -6.04
C ASP A 190 2.93 18.47 -5.86
N ASN A 191 3.30 17.24 -5.47
CA ASN A 191 4.70 16.81 -5.32
C ASN A 191 5.25 16.06 -6.55
N LYS A 192 4.50 15.99 -7.65
CA LYS A 192 4.88 15.28 -8.88
C LYS A 192 5.32 13.83 -8.62
N MET A 193 4.67 13.16 -7.67
CA MET A 193 4.93 11.77 -7.29
C MET A 193 4.26 10.85 -8.31
N PRO A 194 4.99 10.08 -9.13
CA PRO A 194 4.37 9.14 -10.06
C PRO A 194 3.61 8.05 -9.30
N ILE A 195 2.37 7.74 -9.74
CA ILE A 195 1.59 6.64 -9.20
C ILE A 195 1.50 5.54 -10.25
N ILE A 196 1.81 4.30 -9.88
CA ILE A 196 1.60 3.16 -10.77
C ILE A 196 0.54 2.26 -10.16
N VAL A 197 -0.60 2.13 -10.87
CA VAL A 197 -1.72 1.27 -10.45
C VAL A 197 -1.59 -0.08 -11.16
N PHE A 198 -1.57 -1.18 -10.40
CA PHE A 198 -1.39 -2.52 -10.96
C PHE A 198 -2.14 -3.59 -10.14
N ASP A 199 -2.37 -4.76 -10.74
CA ASP A 199 -2.96 -5.91 -10.03
C ASP A 199 -1.90 -6.62 -9.20
N VAL A 200 -1.98 -6.46 -7.88
CA VAL A 200 -1.08 -7.06 -6.90
C VAL A 200 -1.35 -8.56 -6.67
N ASN A 201 -2.52 -9.07 -7.08
CA ASN A 201 -2.87 -10.48 -6.89
C ASN A 201 -2.29 -11.38 -8.00
N LYS A 202 -1.84 -10.79 -9.09
CA LYS A 202 -1.26 -11.50 -10.22
C LYS A 202 0.22 -11.73 -9.95
N LYS A 203 0.58 -12.98 -9.61
CA LYS A 203 1.94 -13.35 -9.25
C LYS A 203 2.95 -12.93 -10.35
N GLY A 204 4.03 -12.31 -9.93
CA GLY A 204 5.08 -11.78 -10.80
C GLY A 204 4.86 -10.36 -11.31
N ASN A 205 3.68 -9.76 -11.10
CA ASN A 205 3.42 -8.40 -11.57
C ASN A 205 4.32 -7.35 -10.92
N LEU A 206 4.62 -7.48 -9.64
CA LEU A 206 5.53 -6.55 -8.96
C LEU A 206 6.93 -6.61 -9.58
N THR A 207 7.45 -7.82 -9.85
CA THR A 207 8.74 -8.00 -10.53
C THR A 207 8.73 -7.41 -11.94
N LYS A 208 7.70 -7.72 -12.74
CA LYS A 208 7.54 -7.17 -14.10
C LYS A 208 7.50 -5.65 -14.11
N LEU A 209 6.79 -5.05 -13.16
CA LEU A 209 6.66 -3.60 -13.05
C LEU A 209 8.03 -2.94 -12.79
N VAL A 210 8.83 -3.48 -11.85
CA VAL A 210 10.15 -2.91 -11.54
C VAL A 210 11.19 -3.18 -12.63
N THR A 211 10.95 -4.16 -13.51
CA THR A 211 11.77 -4.40 -14.72
C THR A 211 11.32 -3.59 -15.95
N GLY A 212 10.26 -2.77 -15.81
CA GLY A 212 9.78 -1.85 -16.85
C GLY A 212 8.78 -2.46 -17.83
N GLU A 213 8.17 -3.61 -17.50
CA GLU A 213 7.09 -4.17 -18.32
C GLU A 213 5.76 -3.40 -18.11
N ASP A 214 4.96 -3.29 -19.16
CA ASP A 214 3.62 -2.64 -19.12
C ASP A 214 2.58 -3.56 -18.46
N VAL A 215 2.56 -3.57 -17.14
CA VAL A 215 1.62 -4.36 -16.32
C VAL A 215 0.68 -3.51 -15.48
N GLY A 216 0.61 -2.20 -15.74
CA GLY A 216 -0.19 -1.27 -14.96
C GLY A 216 -0.54 0.01 -15.69
N THR A 217 -1.00 1.01 -14.97
CA THR A 217 -1.19 2.38 -15.47
C THR A 217 -0.28 3.33 -14.71
N LEU A 218 0.58 4.05 -15.42
CA LEU A 218 1.38 5.15 -14.88
C LEU A 218 0.53 6.43 -14.86
N VAL A 219 0.41 7.06 -13.69
CA VAL A 219 -0.19 8.38 -13.51
C VAL A 219 0.90 9.39 -13.14
N CYS A 220 1.11 10.41 -13.98
CA CYS A 220 2.18 11.40 -13.82
C CYS A 220 1.82 12.78 -14.38
#